data_9f4a942217920b4a029c8c4a22a49b52
#
_entry.id   9f4a942217920b4a029c8c4a22a49b52
#
_cell.length_a   1.000
_cell.length_b   1.000
_cell.length_c   1.000
_cell.angle_alpha   90.00
_cell.angle_beta   90.00
_cell.angle_gamma   90.00
#
_symmetry.space_group_name_H-M   'P 1'
#
loop_
_entity.id
_entity.type
_entity.pdbx_description
1 polymer ?
#
loop_
_entity_poly.entity_id
_entity_poly.type
_entity_poly.pdbx_seq_one_letter_code
_entity_poly.pdbx_strand_id
1 'polypeptide(L)'
;VAVIGWQALSTSVMASILLAAIALALPFLPLRFSLAYLMGAHTLTIVEHYETPLGSWPGVLGLAMVACLTAMLVTTTVRSFARTRRVRRSQLDALALIGRRDPGGFTVIEHEVPVAYCLPGSGEGTVVLSSAAIALLGDRERELVLGHERRHLRARHDLALAYSGALAKTFPWVPLFGDAHEQTAVLLEMAADDAAISPADRRSLAAAIVALGTGARPEAALAASDTAALARVRRLTSPAGSPVRGLGALAGTAVALVLALPLGLALAPAVEAATMDCCTVADVPAHD
;
A
#
# COMPACT_ATOMS: atom_id res chain seq x y z
N VAL A 1 -6.07 7.18 7.54
CA VAL A 1 -6.29 7.98 6.31
C VAL A 1 -4.99 8.18 5.54
N ALA A 2 -3.88 8.65 6.17
CA ALA A 2 -2.62 8.94 5.47
C ALA A 2 -2.02 7.73 4.73
N VAL A 3 -2.02 6.53 5.32
CA VAL A 3 -1.61 5.29 4.64
C VAL A 3 -2.44 5.06 3.38
N ILE A 4 -3.76 5.19 3.48
CA ILE A 4 -4.66 5.04 2.33
C ILE A 4 -4.35 6.09 1.26
N GLY A 5 -3.99 7.31 1.64
CA GLY A 5 -3.58 8.37 0.71
C GLY A 5 -2.36 7.99 -0.13
N TRP A 6 -1.30 7.48 0.50
CA TRP A 6 -0.10 7.02 -0.20
C TRP A 6 -0.37 5.82 -1.11
N GLN A 7 -1.20 4.86 -0.65
CA GLN A 7 -1.59 3.72 -1.46
C GLN A 7 -2.44 4.16 -2.68
N ALA A 8 -3.39 5.08 -2.48
CA ALA A 8 -4.21 5.63 -3.55
C ALA A 8 -3.40 6.40 -4.59
N LEU A 9 -2.46 7.24 -4.15
CA LEU A 9 -1.57 7.98 -5.04
C LEU A 9 -0.72 7.01 -5.89
N SER A 10 -0.09 6.02 -5.27
CA SER A 10 0.72 5.02 -5.97
C SER A 10 -0.12 4.21 -6.96
N THR A 11 -1.34 3.82 -6.57
CA THR A 11 -2.28 3.11 -7.43
C THR A 11 -2.74 3.96 -8.59
N SER A 12 -3.04 5.25 -8.35
CA SER A 12 -3.46 6.20 -9.39
C SER A 12 -2.37 6.40 -10.45
N VAL A 13 -1.12 6.57 -10.04
CA VAL A 13 0.01 6.69 -10.98
C VAL A 13 0.16 5.43 -11.83
N MET A 14 0.10 4.24 -11.22
CA MET A 14 0.15 2.99 -11.98
C MET A 14 -1.04 2.83 -12.92
N ALA A 15 -2.25 3.15 -12.45
CA ALA A 15 -3.45 3.11 -13.27
C ALA A 15 -3.37 4.09 -14.44
N SER A 16 -2.85 5.30 -14.23
CA SER A 16 -2.65 6.30 -15.30
C SER A 16 -1.76 5.77 -16.42
N ILE A 17 -0.62 5.18 -16.05
CA ILE A 17 0.32 4.64 -17.04
C ILE A 17 -0.30 3.47 -17.81
N LEU A 18 -0.97 2.54 -17.11
CA LEU A 18 -1.61 1.39 -17.74
C LEU A 18 -2.79 1.79 -18.62
N LEU A 19 -3.64 2.71 -18.16
CA LEU A 19 -4.80 3.18 -18.93
C LEU A 19 -4.37 4.00 -20.14
N ALA A 20 -3.34 4.84 -20.03
CA ALA A 20 -2.76 5.54 -21.18
C ALA A 20 -2.23 4.55 -22.22
N ALA A 21 -1.52 3.51 -21.79
CA ALA A 21 -1.02 2.48 -22.68
C ALA A 21 -2.15 1.67 -23.35
N ILE A 22 -3.22 1.35 -22.60
CA ILE A 22 -4.42 0.71 -23.12
C ILE A 22 -5.15 1.62 -24.11
N ALA A 23 -5.28 2.91 -23.83
CA ALA A 23 -5.90 3.90 -24.72
C ALA A 23 -5.18 3.98 -26.07
N LEU A 24 -3.84 4.00 -26.06
CA LEU A 24 -3.04 3.95 -27.29
C LEU A 24 -3.22 2.65 -28.08
N ALA A 25 -3.45 1.55 -27.40
CA ALA A 25 -3.63 0.23 -28.02
C ALA A 25 -5.10 -0.06 -28.41
N LEU A 26 -6.07 0.74 -27.91
CA LEU A 26 -7.51 0.49 -28.02
C LEU A 26 -7.99 0.25 -29.47
N PRO A 27 -7.55 1.02 -30.50
CA PRO A 27 -7.95 0.79 -31.87
C PRO A 27 -7.66 -0.62 -32.39
N PHE A 28 -6.66 -1.29 -31.80
CA PHE A 28 -6.20 -2.62 -32.21
C PHE A 28 -6.73 -3.74 -31.31
N LEU A 29 -7.38 -3.41 -30.18
CA LEU A 29 -7.88 -4.37 -29.23
C LEU A 29 -9.38 -4.67 -29.43
N PRO A 30 -9.85 -5.89 -29.15
CA PRO A 30 -11.28 -6.22 -29.18
C PRO A 30 -12.10 -5.42 -28.17
N LEU A 31 -11.47 -4.82 -27.16
CA LEU A 31 -12.08 -3.93 -26.15
C LEU A 31 -12.86 -2.75 -26.79
N ARG A 32 -12.49 -2.31 -28.01
CA ARG A 32 -13.21 -1.26 -28.75
C ARG A 32 -14.68 -1.57 -28.95
N PHE A 33 -15.03 -2.84 -29.20
CA PHE A 33 -16.43 -3.26 -29.38
C PHE A 33 -17.22 -3.20 -28.08
N SER A 34 -16.60 -3.65 -26.99
CA SER A 34 -17.23 -3.60 -25.65
C SER A 34 -17.39 -2.16 -25.18
N LEU A 35 -16.43 -1.29 -25.44
CA LEU A 35 -16.48 0.12 -25.08
C LEU A 35 -17.55 0.84 -25.91
N ALA A 36 -17.64 0.61 -27.22
CA ALA A 36 -18.67 1.14 -28.09
C ALA A 36 -20.09 0.72 -27.61
N TYR A 37 -20.27 -0.55 -27.30
CA TYR A 37 -21.53 -1.05 -26.76
C TYR A 37 -21.89 -0.38 -25.41
N LEU A 38 -20.94 -0.25 -24.51
CA LEU A 38 -21.16 0.34 -23.19
C LEU A 38 -21.49 1.86 -23.28
N MET A 39 -20.87 2.55 -24.21
CA MET A 39 -21.09 4.00 -24.44
C MET A 39 -22.29 4.28 -25.33
N GLY A 40 -22.89 3.26 -25.96
CA GLY A 40 -23.96 3.45 -26.95
C GLY A 40 -23.51 4.16 -28.23
N ALA A 41 -22.24 4.08 -28.58
CA ALA A 41 -21.61 4.75 -29.71
C ALA A 41 -21.25 3.75 -30.82
N HIS A 42 -21.07 4.26 -32.04
CA HIS A 42 -20.58 3.42 -33.14
C HIS A 42 -19.09 3.07 -32.96
N THR A 43 -18.71 1.83 -33.27
CA THR A 43 -17.31 1.37 -33.08
C THR A 43 -16.30 2.19 -33.84
N LEU A 44 -16.64 2.66 -35.05
CA LEU A 44 -15.75 3.50 -35.85
C LEU A 44 -15.48 4.85 -35.17
N THR A 45 -16.52 5.49 -34.63
CA THR A 45 -16.40 6.77 -33.92
C THR A 45 -15.51 6.63 -32.67
N ILE A 46 -15.63 5.51 -31.93
CA ILE A 46 -14.71 5.21 -30.82
C ILE A 46 -13.27 5.08 -31.33
N VAL A 47 -13.04 4.34 -32.42
CA VAL A 47 -11.69 4.14 -32.97
C VAL A 47 -11.07 5.47 -33.36
N GLU A 48 -11.80 6.34 -34.11
CA GLU A 48 -11.33 7.64 -34.54
C GLU A 48 -10.87 8.54 -33.38
N HIS A 49 -11.57 8.52 -32.25
CA HIS A 49 -11.22 9.33 -31.08
C HIS A 49 -9.99 8.81 -30.31
N TYR A 50 -9.60 7.56 -30.53
CA TYR A 50 -8.37 6.99 -29.94
C TYR A 50 -7.23 6.83 -30.97
N GLU A 51 -7.49 7.08 -32.25
CA GLU A 51 -6.44 7.07 -33.26
C GLU A 51 -5.47 8.24 -33.07
N THR A 52 -4.21 7.94 -33.37
CA THR A 52 -3.15 8.96 -33.32
C THR A 52 -2.66 9.27 -34.74
N PRO A 53 -2.19 10.49 -35.01
CA PRO A 53 -1.71 10.89 -36.35
C PRO A 53 -0.46 10.12 -36.78
N LEU A 54 0.16 9.34 -35.90
CA LEU A 54 1.36 8.52 -36.17
C LEU A 54 1.04 7.09 -36.69
N GLY A 55 -0.22 6.80 -37.04
CA GLY A 55 -0.65 5.49 -37.54
C GLY A 55 -0.64 4.41 -36.45
N SER A 56 -0.20 3.19 -36.77
CA SER A 56 -0.27 2.04 -35.86
C SER A 56 0.84 1.98 -34.81
N TRP A 57 1.92 2.75 -34.93
CA TRP A 57 3.08 2.70 -34.03
C TRP A 57 2.74 2.94 -32.55
N PRO A 58 1.96 3.99 -32.20
CA PRO A 58 1.60 4.22 -30.80
C PRO A 58 0.82 3.06 -30.20
N GLY A 59 -0.03 2.40 -30.99
CA GLY A 59 -0.77 1.23 -30.53
C GLY A 59 0.13 0.04 -30.23
N VAL A 60 1.13 -0.23 -31.07
CA VAL A 60 2.13 -1.27 -30.84
C VAL A 60 2.94 -0.97 -29.58
N LEU A 61 3.38 0.30 -29.40
CA LEU A 61 4.08 0.73 -28.20
C LEU A 61 3.21 0.60 -26.95
N GLY A 62 1.94 1.00 -27.03
CA GLY A 62 0.98 0.85 -25.93
C GLY A 62 0.83 -0.62 -25.51
N LEU A 63 0.64 -1.52 -26.47
CA LEU A 63 0.53 -2.96 -26.20
C LEU A 63 1.81 -3.54 -25.58
N ALA A 64 2.97 -3.18 -26.12
CA ALA A 64 4.26 -3.60 -25.59
C ALA A 64 4.46 -3.08 -24.15
N MET A 65 4.08 -1.83 -23.87
CA MET A 65 4.16 -1.23 -22.56
C MET A 65 3.24 -1.94 -21.55
N VAL A 66 1.98 -2.21 -21.89
CA VAL A 66 1.06 -2.97 -21.05
C VAL A 66 1.66 -4.35 -20.71
N ALA A 67 2.14 -5.07 -21.73
CA ALA A 67 2.72 -6.39 -21.54
C ALA A 67 3.96 -6.35 -20.64
N CYS A 68 4.87 -5.40 -20.88
CA CYS A 68 6.10 -5.24 -20.11
C CYS A 68 5.80 -4.88 -18.64
N LEU A 69 4.98 -3.84 -18.39
CA LEU A 69 4.64 -3.40 -17.05
C LEU A 69 3.92 -4.49 -16.26
N THR A 70 2.98 -5.18 -16.89
CA THR A 70 2.25 -6.29 -16.27
C THR A 70 3.21 -7.44 -15.94
N ALA A 71 4.07 -7.84 -16.87
CA ALA A 71 5.07 -8.89 -16.63
C ALA A 71 6.03 -8.52 -15.50
N MET A 72 6.54 -7.29 -15.47
CA MET A 72 7.40 -6.80 -14.40
C MET A 72 6.70 -6.84 -13.04
N LEU A 73 5.47 -6.32 -12.96
CA LEU A 73 4.70 -6.28 -11.71
C LEU A 73 4.38 -7.69 -11.22
N VAL A 74 3.91 -8.58 -12.10
CA VAL A 74 3.60 -9.97 -11.77
C VAL A 74 4.85 -10.71 -11.29
N THR A 75 5.94 -10.65 -12.06
CA THR A 75 7.17 -11.38 -11.72
C THR A 75 7.77 -10.89 -10.41
N THR A 76 7.82 -9.57 -10.19
CA THR A 76 8.35 -8.99 -8.96
C THR A 76 7.48 -9.34 -7.76
N THR A 77 6.15 -9.25 -7.92
CA THR A 77 5.20 -9.60 -6.85
C THR A 77 5.28 -11.07 -6.49
N VAL A 78 5.27 -11.98 -7.47
CA VAL A 78 5.38 -13.42 -7.25
C VAL A 78 6.70 -13.79 -6.57
N ARG A 79 7.83 -13.26 -7.06
CA ARG A 79 9.15 -13.50 -6.45
C ARG A 79 9.21 -12.95 -5.02
N SER A 80 8.71 -11.74 -4.79
CA SER A 80 8.68 -11.13 -3.45
C SER A 80 7.81 -11.95 -2.51
N PHE A 81 6.61 -12.34 -2.93
CA PHE A 81 5.70 -13.17 -2.15
C PHE A 81 6.31 -14.54 -1.82
N ALA A 82 6.87 -15.23 -2.81
CA ALA A 82 7.51 -16.53 -2.61
C ALA A 82 8.69 -16.44 -1.62
N ARG A 83 9.52 -15.39 -1.75
CA ARG A 83 10.63 -15.13 -0.82
C ARG A 83 10.13 -14.86 0.59
N THR A 84 9.17 -13.95 0.77
CA THR A 84 8.59 -13.62 2.07
C THR A 84 7.94 -14.85 2.71
N ARG A 85 7.20 -15.63 1.95
CA ARG A 85 6.58 -16.89 2.42
C ARG A 85 7.63 -17.91 2.86
N ARG A 86 8.73 -18.03 2.14
CA ARG A 86 9.84 -18.95 2.50
C ARG A 86 10.52 -18.50 3.80
N VAL A 87 10.90 -17.22 3.90
CA VAL A 87 11.51 -16.67 5.12
C VAL A 87 10.57 -16.80 6.31
N ARG A 88 9.31 -16.46 6.15
CA ARG A 88 8.29 -16.60 7.21
C ARG A 88 8.13 -18.05 7.69
N ARG A 89 8.09 -19.01 6.76
CA ARG A 89 8.04 -20.44 7.14
C ARG A 89 9.26 -20.83 7.94
N SER A 90 10.46 -20.51 7.47
CA SER A 90 11.70 -20.79 8.21
C SER A 90 11.70 -20.16 9.61
N GLN A 91 11.18 -18.94 9.76
CA GLN A 91 11.04 -18.30 11.08
C GLN A 91 10.03 -19.00 11.97
N LEU A 92 8.89 -19.43 11.44
CA LEU A 92 7.88 -20.18 12.20
C LEU A 92 8.39 -21.57 12.60
N ASP A 93 9.13 -22.26 11.72
CA ASP A 93 9.75 -23.54 12.01
C ASP A 93 10.82 -23.40 13.11
N ALA A 94 11.65 -22.37 13.04
CA ALA A 94 12.61 -22.05 14.11
C ALA A 94 11.92 -21.75 15.44
N LEU A 95 10.85 -20.94 15.42
CA LEU A 95 10.04 -20.61 16.59
C LEU A 95 9.37 -21.86 17.21
N ALA A 96 8.97 -22.82 16.40
CA ALA A 96 8.41 -24.08 16.89
C ALA A 96 9.43 -24.92 17.68
N LEU A 97 10.73 -24.75 17.37
CA LEU A 97 11.81 -25.48 18.05
C LEU A 97 12.30 -24.80 19.33
N ILE A 98 12.45 -23.47 19.29
CA ILE A 98 13.09 -22.73 20.39
C ILE A 98 12.12 -21.86 21.21
N GLY A 99 10.91 -21.63 20.69
CA GLY A 99 9.92 -20.77 21.31
C GLY A 99 9.11 -21.49 22.39
N ARG A 100 8.94 -20.83 23.53
CA ARG A 100 8.06 -21.28 24.61
C ARG A 100 6.78 -20.44 24.61
N ARG A 101 5.63 -21.07 24.52
CA ARG A 101 4.35 -20.35 24.62
C ARG A 101 4.11 -19.83 26.03
N ASP A 102 3.76 -18.56 26.14
CA ASP A 102 3.36 -17.93 27.39
C ASP A 102 1.83 -17.93 27.53
N PRO A 103 1.28 -18.09 28.76
CA PRO A 103 -0.16 -17.97 29.00
C PRO A 103 -0.78 -16.64 28.55
N GLY A 104 -0.01 -15.56 28.46
CA GLY A 104 -0.42 -14.25 27.93
C GLY A 104 -0.65 -14.22 26.42
N GLY A 105 -0.53 -15.37 25.71
CA GLY A 105 -0.83 -15.49 24.29
C GLY A 105 0.26 -14.91 23.37
N PHE A 106 1.51 -15.02 23.78
CA PHE A 106 2.69 -14.70 22.98
C PHE A 106 3.74 -15.81 23.09
N THR A 107 4.79 -15.76 22.29
CA THR A 107 5.89 -16.72 22.33
C THR A 107 7.14 -16.05 22.87
N VAL A 108 7.81 -16.74 23.80
CA VAL A 108 9.09 -16.31 24.39
C VAL A 108 10.21 -17.05 23.71
N ILE A 109 11.27 -16.33 23.34
CA ILE A 109 12.55 -16.90 22.88
C ILE A 109 13.66 -16.49 23.84
N GLU A 110 14.56 -17.43 24.14
CA GLU A 110 15.77 -17.11 24.91
C GLU A 110 16.75 -16.35 24.03
N HIS A 111 16.94 -15.07 24.32
CA HIS A 111 17.83 -14.18 23.56
C HIS A 111 18.28 -13.00 24.42
N GLU A 112 19.56 -12.66 24.37
CA GLU A 112 20.18 -11.59 25.16
C GLU A 112 19.82 -10.17 24.70
N VAL A 113 19.44 -10.03 23.42
CA VAL A 113 19.00 -8.74 22.86
C VAL A 113 17.50 -8.60 23.08
N PRO A 114 17.03 -7.47 23.66
CA PRO A 114 15.60 -7.23 23.83
C PRO A 114 14.94 -6.95 22.47
N VAL A 115 14.09 -7.90 22.04
CA VAL A 115 13.32 -7.80 20.80
C VAL A 115 11.86 -8.13 21.04
N ALA A 116 10.98 -7.40 20.35
CA ALA A 116 9.57 -7.66 20.24
C ALA A 116 9.19 -7.57 18.76
N TYR A 117 8.44 -8.54 18.25
CA TYR A 117 7.94 -8.51 16.87
C TYR A 117 6.76 -9.46 16.68
N CYS A 118 6.04 -9.27 15.59
CA CYS A 118 4.97 -10.19 15.21
C CYS A 118 5.28 -10.93 13.91
N LEU A 119 4.82 -12.18 13.84
CA LEU A 119 4.88 -13.01 12.64
C LEU A 119 3.46 -13.33 12.18
N PRO A 120 3.03 -12.79 11.01
CA PRO A 120 1.76 -13.18 10.41
C PRO A 120 1.78 -14.67 10.06
N GLY A 121 0.74 -15.39 10.47
CA GLY A 121 0.56 -16.82 10.22
C GLY A 121 -0.61 -17.14 9.28
N SER A 122 -0.97 -18.43 9.18
CA SER A 122 -2.19 -18.88 8.49
C SER A 122 -3.48 -18.58 9.27
N GLY A 123 -3.36 -18.12 10.52
CA GLY A 123 -4.45 -17.68 11.41
C GLY A 123 -4.18 -16.30 11.96
N GLU A 124 -4.33 -16.12 13.27
CA GLU A 124 -4.13 -14.83 13.95
C GLU A 124 -2.67 -14.35 13.98
N GLY A 125 -1.72 -15.21 13.61
CA GLY A 125 -0.30 -14.92 13.73
C GLY A 125 0.22 -15.11 15.16
N THR A 126 1.47 -14.73 15.38
CA THR A 126 2.15 -14.88 16.67
C THR A 126 2.93 -13.62 17.01
N VAL A 127 2.85 -13.19 18.26
CA VAL A 127 3.75 -12.16 18.83
C VAL A 127 4.89 -12.86 19.54
N VAL A 128 6.11 -12.38 19.36
CA VAL A 128 7.33 -12.93 19.94
C VAL A 128 8.02 -11.87 20.77
N LEU A 129 8.42 -12.25 21.99
CA LEU A 129 9.30 -11.45 22.86
C LEU A 129 10.53 -12.27 23.24
N SER A 130 11.67 -11.61 23.35
CA SER A 130 12.86 -12.22 23.94
C SER A 130 12.78 -12.22 25.48
N SER A 131 13.52 -13.14 26.11
CA SER A 131 13.73 -13.14 27.56
C SER A 131 14.31 -11.81 28.06
N ALA A 132 15.23 -11.20 27.30
CA ALA A 132 15.77 -9.88 27.60
C ALA A 132 14.71 -8.77 27.52
N ALA A 133 13.79 -8.81 26.56
CA ALA A 133 12.69 -7.84 26.48
C ALA A 133 11.72 -7.99 27.68
N ILE A 134 11.44 -9.20 28.11
CA ILE A 134 10.60 -9.46 29.28
C ILE A 134 11.27 -8.94 30.57
N ALA A 135 12.58 -9.14 30.71
CA ALA A 135 13.34 -8.65 31.86
C ALA A 135 13.46 -7.13 31.89
N LEU A 136 13.51 -6.50 30.73
CA LEU A 136 13.68 -5.04 30.55
C LEU A 136 12.38 -4.26 30.79
N LEU A 137 11.26 -4.79 30.30
CA LEU A 137 9.96 -4.12 30.30
C LEU A 137 9.18 -4.40 31.59
N GLY A 138 8.64 -3.34 32.21
CA GLY A 138 7.63 -3.47 33.24
C GLY A 138 6.32 -4.09 32.71
N ASP A 139 5.47 -4.59 33.60
CA ASP A 139 4.23 -5.26 33.21
C ASP A 139 3.36 -4.40 32.29
N ARG A 140 3.21 -3.11 32.60
CA ARG A 140 2.42 -2.19 31.78
C ARG A 140 3.05 -1.94 30.41
N GLU A 141 4.35 -1.74 30.35
CA GLU A 141 5.09 -1.54 29.11
C GLU A 141 5.01 -2.75 28.20
N ARG A 142 5.14 -3.96 28.79
CA ARG A 142 5.00 -5.23 28.08
C ARG A 142 3.59 -5.39 27.49
N GLU A 143 2.55 -5.05 28.25
CA GLU A 143 1.16 -5.11 27.78
C GLU A 143 0.93 -4.16 26.59
N LEU A 144 1.50 -2.95 26.62
CA LEU A 144 1.41 -1.97 25.54
C LEU A 144 2.15 -2.44 24.30
N VAL A 145 3.36 -3.00 24.44
CA VAL A 145 4.12 -3.59 23.33
C VAL A 145 3.36 -4.76 22.69
N LEU A 146 2.79 -5.66 23.50
CA LEU A 146 1.96 -6.75 23.01
C LEU A 146 0.72 -6.23 22.26
N GLY A 147 0.09 -5.16 22.74
CA GLY A 147 -1.02 -4.49 22.08
C GLY A 147 -0.65 -3.91 20.72
N HIS A 148 0.53 -3.28 20.63
CA HIS A 148 1.11 -2.75 19.40
C HIS A 148 1.35 -3.86 18.37
N GLU A 149 2.05 -4.94 18.74
CA GLU A 149 2.33 -6.05 17.84
C GLU A 149 1.05 -6.78 17.38
N ARG A 150 0.08 -6.98 18.29
CA ARG A 150 -1.23 -7.53 17.93
C ARG A 150 -2.00 -6.62 16.96
N ARG A 151 -1.78 -5.30 17.01
CA ARG A 151 -2.39 -4.38 16.06
C ARG A 151 -1.85 -4.59 14.65
N HIS A 152 -0.54 -4.78 14.49
CA HIS A 152 0.05 -5.12 13.20
C HIS A 152 -0.59 -6.36 12.58
N LEU A 153 -0.80 -7.41 13.37
CA LEU A 153 -1.44 -8.65 12.92
C LEU A 153 -2.90 -8.42 12.51
N ARG A 154 -3.69 -7.82 13.41
CA ARG A 154 -5.14 -7.61 13.17
C ARG A 154 -5.43 -6.68 12.00
N ALA A 155 -4.64 -5.63 11.83
CA ALA A 155 -4.82 -4.67 10.75
C ALA A 155 -4.13 -5.09 9.44
N ARG A 156 -3.46 -6.25 9.41
CA ARG A 156 -2.74 -6.76 8.25
C ARG A 156 -1.77 -5.73 7.66
N HIS A 157 -1.02 -5.07 8.52
CA HIS A 157 -0.03 -4.08 8.12
C HIS A 157 1.02 -4.67 7.16
N ASP A 158 1.26 -5.98 7.23
CA ASP A 158 2.10 -6.74 6.31
C ASP A 158 1.64 -6.62 4.84
N LEU A 159 0.33 -6.55 4.58
CA LEU A 159 -0.20 -6.42 3.21
C LEU A 159 0.06 -5.01 2.62
N ALA A 160 -0.14 -3.97 3.42
CA ALA A 160 0.13 -2.60 2.98
C ALA A 160 1.62 -2.40 2.65
N LEU A 161 2.52 -2.93 3.50
CA LEU A 161 3.96 -2.92 3.26
C LEU A 161 4.36 -3.78 2.06
N ALA A 162 3.73 -4.95 1.88
CA ALA A 162 3.99 -5.81 0.73
C ALA A 162 3.61 -5.12 -0.58
N TYR A 163 2.46 -4.43 -0.62
CA TYR A 163 2.00 -3.69 -1.80
C TYR A 163 2.94 -2.54 -2.16
N SER A 164 3.19 -1.60 -1.23
CA SER A 164 4.09 -0.48 -1.50
C SER A 164 5.51 -0.93 -1.81
N GLY A 165 6.02 -1.96 -1.12
CA GLY A 165 7.33 -2.55 -1.37
C GLY A 165 7.43 -3.29 -2.71
N ALA A 166 6.33 -3.86 -3.22
CA ALA A 166 6.30 -4.44 -4.56
C ALA A 166 6.44 -3.36 -5.63
N LEU A 167 5.73 -2.23 -5.50
CA LEU A 167 5.86 -1.10 -6.43
C LEU A 167 7.26 -0.49 -6.40
N ALA A 168 7.80 -0.22 -5.21
CA ALA A 168 9.15 0.33 -5.06
C ALA A 168 10.24 -0.58 -5.67
N LYS A 169 10.11 -1.89 -5.54
CA LYS A 169 11.04 -2.87 -6.14
C LYS A 169 10.86 -3.04 -7.64
N THR A 170 9.62 -2.92 -8.13
CA THR A 170 9.34 -3.06 -9.57
C THR A 170 9.80 -1.83 -10.33
N PHE A 171 9.67 -0.64 -9.76
CA PHE A 171 9.96 0.64 -10.40
C PHE A 171 10.93 1.48 -9.56
N PRO A 172 12.17 1.03 -9.34
CA PRO A 172 13.14 1.71 -8.48
C PRO A 172 13.58 3.08 -9.01
N TRP A 173 13.33 3.36 -10.29
CA TRP A 173 13.59 4.65 -10.93
C TRP A 173 12.46 5.67 -10.73
N VAL A 174 11.34 5.29 -10.10
CA VAL A 174 10.23 6.20 -9.76
C VAL A 174 10.31 6.52 -8.26
N PRO A 175 10.87 7.67 -7.87
CA PRO A 175 11.10 8.01 -6.45
C PRO A 175 9.83 7.93 -5.60
N LEU A 176 8.68 8.32 -6.19
CA LEU A 176 7.37 8.26 -5.53
C LEU A 176 7.08 6.92 -4.86
N PHE A 177 7.43 5.80 -5.49
CA PHE A 177 7.14 4.47 -4.91
C PHE A 177 8.06 4.13 -3.74
N GLY A 178 9.31 4.58 -3.79
CA GLY A 178 10.23 4.50 -2.65
C GLY A 178 9.71 5.31 -1.46
N ASP A 179 9.42 6.57 -1.69
CA ASP A 179 8.86 7.48 -0.67
C ASP A 179 7.54 6.94 -0.09
N ALA A 180 6.64 6.45 -0.95
CA ALA A 180 5.38 5.87 -0.52
C ALA A 180 5.58 4.63 0.37
N HIS A 181 6.58 3.80 0.09
CA HIS A 181 6.90 2.64 0.92
C HIS A 181 7.45 3.05 2.29
N GLU A 182 8.40 3.98 2.34
CA GLU A 182 8.98 4.50 3.57
C GLU A 182 7.93 5.20 4.44
N GLN A 183 7.13 6.09 3.85
CA GLN A 183 6.07 6.80 4.57
C GLN A 183 4.97 5.84 5.04
N THR A 184 4.62 4.83 4.26
CA THR A 184 3.68 3.79 4.67
C THR A 184 4.20 3.06 5.92
N ALA A 185 5.47 2.68 5.96
CA ALA A 185 6.08 2.02 7.12
C ALA A 185 5.97 2.89 8.38
N VAL A 186 6.39 4.15 8.31
CA VAL A 186 6.32 5.10 9.44
C VAL A 186 4.88 5.31 9.93
N LEU A 187 3.94 5.48 9.01
CA LEU A 187 2.53 5.73 9.35
C LEU A 187 1.84 4.50 9.95
N LEU A 188 2.23 3.28 9.55
CA LEU A 188 1.71 2.05 10.13
C LEU A 188 2.19 1.85 11.56
N GLU A 189 3.46 2.20 11.86
CA GLU A 189 3.97 2.23 13.23
C GLU A 189 3.18 3.20 14.12
N MET A 190 2.95 4.43 13.62
CA MET A 190 2.14 5.42 14.34
C MET A 190 0.69 4.96 14.55
N ALA A 191 0.11 4.27 13.58
CA ALA A 191 -1.25 3.72 13.68
C ALA A 191 -1.34 2.55 14.66
N ALA A 192 -0.28 1.76 14.79
CA ALA A 192 -0.19 0.69 15.78
C ALA A 192 -0.03 1.27 17.19
N ASP A 193 0.79 2.32 17.35
CA ASP A 193 0.92 3.06 18.61
C ASP A 193 -0.44 3.60 19.08
N ASP A 194 -1.17 4.32 18.21
CA ASP A 194 -2.46 4.92 18.56
C ASP A 194 -3.52 3.91 18.98
N ALA A 195 -3.47 2.70 18.40
CA ALA A 195 -4.43 1.66 18.69
C ALA A 195 -4.09 0.84 19.95
N ALA A 196 -2.85 0.91 20.42
CA ALA A 196 -2.37 0.18 21.59
C ALA A 196 -2.55 0.94 22.92
N ILE A 197 -2.80 2.26 22.87
CA ILE A 197 -2.69 3.12 24.04
C ILE A 197 -3.96 3.93 24.35
N SER A 198 -4.17 4.16 25.65
CA SER A 198 -4.98 5.28 26.14
C SER A 198 -4.13 6.57 26.24
N PRO A 199 -4.73 7.77 26.38
CA PRO A 199 -3.96 9.00 26.59
C PRO A 199 -2.98 8.94 27.78
N ALA A 200 -3.30 8.18 28.82
CA ALA A 200 -2.46 8.00 30.00
C ALA A 200 -1.21 7.15 29.73
N ASP A 201 -1.29 6.24 28.76
CA ASP A 201 -0.25 5.25 28.47
C ASP A 201 0.83 5.73 27.50
N ARG A 202 0.63 6.92 26.89
CA ARG A 202 1.52 7.44 25.84
C ARG A 202 3.00 7.48 26.26
N ARG A 203 3.26 7.93 27.50
CA ARG A 203 4.63 8.02 28.03
C ARG A 203 5.22 6.64 28.30
N SER A 204 4.41 5.70 28.79
CA SER A 204 4.87 4.32 29.05
C SER A 204 5.22 3.60 27.75
N LEU A 205 4.43 3.77 26.68
CA LEU A 205 4.79 3.23 25.37
C LEU A 205 6.05 3.90 24.81
N ALA A 206 6.19 5.21 24.94
CA ALA A 206 7.40 5.91 24.53
C ALA A 206 8.65 5.40 25.27
N ALA A 207 8.56 5.14 26.58
CA ALA A 207 9.63 4.55 27.39
C ALA A 207 9.98 3.14 26.91
N ALA A 208 8.97 2.30 26.62
CA ALA A 208 9.18 0.95 26.08
C ALA A 208 9.89 0.98 24.71
N ILE A 209 9.51 1.90 23.81
CA ILE A 209 10.17 2.06 22.50
C ILE A 209 11.65 2.43 22.67
N VAL A 210 11.96 3.35 23.58
CA VAL A 210 13.34 3.74 23.89
C VAL A 210 14.11 2.57 24.48
N ALA A 211 13.55 1.87 25.46
CA ALA A 211 14.19 0.73 26.13
C ALA A 211 14.54 -0.36 25.12
N LEU A 212 13.58 -0.79 24.31
CA LEU A 212 13.83 -1.81 23.26
C LEU A 212 14.84 -1.31 22.23
N GLY A 213 14.75 -0.03 21.83
CA GLY A 213 15.68 0.56 20.87
C GLY A 213 17.11 0.63 21.37
N THR A 214 17.35 1.00 22.61
CA THR A 214 18.70 1.12 23.18
C THR A 214 19.34 -0.24 23.53
N GLY A 215 18.54 -1.24 23.86
CA GLY A 215 19.02 -2.57 24.20
C GLY A 215 19.37 -3.47 22.99
N ALA A 216 18.92 -3.11 21.79
CA ALA A 216 18.97 -3.99 20.62
C ALA A 216 20.14 -3.75 19.63
N ARG A 217 21.17 -2.89 19.92
CA ARG A 217 22.00 -2.32 18.82
C ARG A 217 23.46 -2.71 18.78
N PRO A 218 23.91 -3.28 17.61
CA PRO A 218 25.24 -3.01 17.04
C PRO A 218 25.21 -1.66 16.31
N GLU A 219 26.30 -0.87 16.41
CA GLU A 219 26.44 0.51 15.91
C GLU A 219 26.10 0.75 14.42
N ALA A 220 26.06 -0.31 13.59
CA ALA A 220 25.81 -0.21 12.15
C ALA A 220 24.34 -0.12 11.72
N ALA A 221 23.38 -0.37 12.62
CA ALA A 221 21.93 -0.38 12.30
C ALA A 221 21.23 0.96 12.57
N LEU A 222 21.99 1.99 12.95
CA LEU A 222 21.48 3.19 13.64
C LEU A 222 20.76 4.23 12.78
N ALA A 223 21.05 4.37 11.47
CA ALA A 223 20.69 5.60 10.77
C ALA A 223 19.21 5.72 10.35
N ALA A 224 18.57 4.68 9.84
CA ALA A 224 17.20 4.78 9.32
C ALA A 224 16.09 4.41 10.34
N SER A 225 16.37 3.45 11.24
CA SER A 225 15.42 3.06 12.30
C SER A 225 15.30 4.12 13.40
N ASP A 226 16.33 4.94 13.59
CA ASP A 226 16.38 5.99 14.64
C ASP A 226 15.46 7.17 14.34
N THR A 227 15.37 7.59 13.08
CA THR A 227 14.50 8.71 12.72
C THR A 227 13.03 8.36 12.91
N ALA A 228 12.61 7.15 12.56
CA ALA A 228 11.24 6.67 12.74
C ALA A 228 10.91 6.47 14.23
N ALA A 229 11.78 5.84 15.01
CA ALA A 229 11.60 5.66 16.45
C ALA A 229 11.55 7.01 17.17
N LEU A 230 12.45 7.96 16.82
CA LEU A 230 12.46 9.29 17.37
C LEU A 230 11.18 10.08 17.04
N ALA A 231 10.68 9.97 15.82
CA ALA A 231 9.41 10.59 15.41
C ALA A 231 8.23 10.03 16.23
N ARG A 232 8.19 8.71 16.47
CA ARG A 232 7.16 8.06 17.31
C ARG A 232 7.25 8.56 18.75
N VAL A 233 8.45 8.57 19.35
CA VAL A 233 8.66 9.05 20.74
C VAL A 233 8.24 10.51 20.86
N ARG A 234 8.69 11.39 19.96
CA ARG A 234 8.28 12.81 19.96
C ARG A 234 6.76 12.97 19.86
N ARG A 235 6.11 12.20 18.97
CA ARG A 235 4.66 12.22 18.83
C ARG A 235 3.93 11.73 20.08
N LEU A 236 4.41 10.68 20.72
CA LEU A 236 3.84 10.13 21.95
C LEU A 236 4.01 11.06 23.16
N THR A 237 5.11 11.79 23.23
CA THR A 237 5.39 12.75 24.32
C THR A 237 4.79 14.14 24.10
N SER A 238 4.38 14.46 22.86
CA SER A 238 3.71 15.73 22.55
C SER A 238 2.25 15.74 23.04
N PRO A 239 1.69 16.91 23.38
CA PRO A 239 0.27 17.03 23.68
C PRO A 239 -0.58 16.45 22.54
N ALA A 240 -1.62 15.70 22.89
CA ALA A 240 -2.54 15.17 21.89
C ALA A 240 -3.27 16.33 21.19
N GLY A 241 -3.03 16.53 19.91
CA GLY A 241 -3.79 17.49 19.11
C GLY A 241 -5.25 17.06 18.99
N SER A 242 -6.17 18.00 19.11
CA SER A 242 -7.58 17.71 18.88
C SER A 242 -7.80 17.32 17.41
N PRO A 243 -8.51 16.23 17.12
CA PRO A 243 -8.82 15.87 15.75
C PRO A 243 -9.65 16.97 15.08
N VAL A 244 -9.18 17.50 13.96
CA VAL A 244 -9.94 18.49 13.18
C VAL A 244 -11.16 17.80 12.58
N ARG A 245 -12.35 18.20 13.01
CA ARG A 245 -13.62 17.68 12.50
C ARG A 245 -13.70 17.93 10.99
N GLY A 246 -14.10 16.92 10.23
CA GLY A 246 -14.24 17.01 8.77
C GLY A 246 -12.96 16.69 7.97
N LEU A 247 -11.77 16.72 8.56
CA LEU A 247 -10.52 16.39 7.85
C LEU A 247 -10.55 14.96 7.26
N GLY A 248 -11.16 14.01 7.98
CA GLY A 248 -11.32 12.63 7.48
C GLY A 248 -12.20 12.55 6.24
N ALA A 249 -13.30 13.30 6.18
CA ALA A 249 -14.19 13.36 5.02
C ALA A 249 -13.49 14.02 3.82
N LEU A 250 -12.82 15.16 4.02
CA LEU A 250 -12.04 15.83 2.97
C LEU A 250 -10.94 14.93 2.41
N ALA A 251 -10.22 14.24 3.27
CA ALA A 251 -9.19 13.32 2.83
C ALA A 251 -9.77 12.10 2.11
N GLY A 252 -10.93 11.59 2.54
CA GLY A 252 -11.66 10.53 1.83
C GLY A 252 -12.09 10.96 0.43
N THR A 253 -12.64 12.16 0.28
CA THR A 253 -13.00 12.74 -1.02
C THR A 253 -11.77 12.91 -1.92
N ALA A 254 -10.66 13.43 -1.38
CA ALA A 254 -9.41 13.58 -2.13
C ALA A 254 -8.88 12.23 -2.64
N VAL A 255 -8.90 11.20 -1.80
CA VAL A 255 -8.53 9.83 -2.20
C VAL A 255 -9.43 9.30 -3.32
N ALA A 256 -10.74 9.49 -3.21
CA ALA A 256 -11.69 9.07 -4.25
C ALA A 256 -11.44 9.78 -5.58
N LEU A 257 -11.20 11.08 -5.55
CA LEU A 257 -10.87 11.87 -6.75
C LEU A 257 -9.56 11.42 -7.39
N VAL A 258 -8.51 11.21 -6.60
CA VAL A 258 -7.21 10.72 -7.09
C VAL A 258 -7.35 9.37 -7.78
N LEU A 259 -8.17 8.45 -7.25
CA LEU A 259 -8.39 7.13 -7.85
C LEU A 259 -9.30 7.18 -9.08
N ALA A 260 -10.27 8.10 -9.14
CA ALA A 260 -11.19 8.23 -10.27
C ALA A 260 -10.57 8.95 -11.47
N LEU A 261 -9.60 9.85 -11.23
CA LEU A 261 -9.01 10.71 -12.25
C LEU A 261 -8.42 9.93 -13.45
N PRO A 262 -7.61 8.88 -13.28
CA PRO A 262 -7.06 8.13 -14.41
C PRO A 262 -8.12 7.52 -15.31
N LEU A 263 -9.18 6.97 -14.71
CA LEU A 263 -10.28 6.37 -15.44
C LEU A 263 -11.08 7.43 -16.20
N GLY A 264 -11.39 8.56 -15.56
CA GLY A 264 -12.07 9.68 -16.19
C GLY A 264 -11.32 10.22 -17.42
N LEU A 265 -10.01 10.40 -17.29
CA LEU A 265 -9.17 10.85 -18.41
C LEU A 265 -9.08 9.81 -19.52
N ALA A 266 -8.97 8.53 -19.20
CA ALA A 266 -8.90 7.45 -20.18
C ALA A 266 -10.22 7.26 -20.95
N LEU A 267 -11.37 7.56 -20.33
CA LEU A 267 -12.69 7.45 -20.93
C LEU A 267 -13.16 8.72 -21.63
N ALA A 268 -12.49 9.85 -21.43
CA ALA A 268 -12.91 11.14 -21.99
C ALA A 268 -13.14 11.07 -23.53
N PRO A 269 -12.23 10.49 -24.36
CA PRO A 269 -12.48 10.37 -25.80
C PRO A 269 -13.71 9.52 -26.14
N ALA A 270 -14.00 8.47 -25.36
CA ALA A 270 -15.18 7.64 -25.58
C ALA A 270 -16.49 8.37 -25.24
N VAL A 271 -16.46 9.23 -24.23
CA VAL A 271 -17.62 10.08 -23.86
C VAL A 271 -17.86 11.11 -24.95
N GLU A 272 -16.81 11.74 -25.49
CA GLU A 272 -16.94 12.66 -26.63
C GLU A 272 -17.53 11.96 -27.86
N ALA A 273 -17.04 10.77 -28.22
CA ALA A 273 -17.58 9.97 -29.30
C ALA A 273 -19.09 9.69 -29.13
N ALA A 274 -19.49 9.30 -27.92
CA ALA A 274 -20.91 9.01 -27.62
C ALA A 274 -21.82 10.25 -27.72
N THR A 275 -21.33 11.43 -27.36
CA THR A 275 -22.10 12.68 -27.46
C THR A 275 -22.27 13.15 -28.91
N MET A 276 -21.28 12.89 -29.77
CA MET A 276 -21.35 13.25 -31.21
C MET A 276 -22.33 12.34 -31.97
N ASP A 277 -22.38 11.03 -31.68
CA ASP A 277 -23.29 10.09 -32.32
C ASP A 277 -24.77 10.41 -32.07
N CYS A 278 -25.11 11.01 -30.93
CA CYS A 278 -26.48 11.42 -30.62
C CYS A 278 -27.00 12.59 -31.49
N CYS A 279 -26.13 13.36 -32.13
CA CYS A 279 -26.51 14.54 -32.93
C CYS A 279 -26.68 14.22 -34.42
N THR A 280 -26.13 13.11 -34.93
CA THR A 280 -26.09 12.81 -36.38
C THR A 280 -27.33 12.09 -36.91
N VAL A 281 -28.25 11.61 -36.06
CA VAL A 281 -29.47 10.88 -36.49
C VAL A 281 -30.68 11.82 -36.74
N ALA A 282 -30.59 13.11 -36.38
CA ALA A 282 -31.72 14.01 -36.41
C ALA A 282 -31.91 14.80 -37.75
N ASP A 283 -30.93 14.77 -38.69
CA ASP A 283 -30.92 15.62 -39.89
C ASP A 283 -30.83 14.84 -41.21
N VAL A 284 -31.62 13.77 -41.38
CA VAL A 284 -31.89 13.26 -42.74
C VAL A 284 -33.29 13.77 -43.13
N PRO A 285 -33.41 14.83 -43.96
CA PRO A 285 -34.69 15.21 -44.52
C PRO A 285 -35.23 14.08 -45.41
N ALA A 286 -36.43 13.61 -45.13
CA ALA A 286 -37.15 12.74 -46.03
C ALA A 286 -37.38 13.47 -47.33
N HIS A 287 -36.65 13.07 -48.38
CA HIS A 287 -37.03 13.53 -49.74
C HIS A 287 -38.16 12.65 -50.23
N ASP A 288 -39.34 13.34 -50.42
CA ASP A 288 -40.47 12.87 -51.21
C ASP A 288 -40.12 12.75 -52.69
#